data_c97daeceff7cd2781bb5a2c30a59a71e
#
_entry.id   c97daeceff7cd2781bb5a2c30a59a71e
#
_cell.length_a   1.000
_cell.length_b   1.000
_cell.length_c   1.000
_cell.angle_alpha   90.00
_cell.angle_beta   90.00
_cell.angle_gamma   90.00
#
_symmetry.space_group_name_H-M   'P 1'
#
loop_
_entity.id
_entity.type
_entity.pdbx_description
1 polymer ?
#
loop_
_entity_poly.entity_id
_entity_poly.type
_entity_poly.pdbx_seq_one_letter_code
_entity_poly.pdbx_strand_id
1 'polypeptide(L)'
;YIIIYSPMMAYLVIMTARLISLRRVLKETGSIYLHCDPTASHYLKMIMDVIFGQQNFRNELIWCYTRPSSPLRQFPRTHDVILFYTKTNRTSFYRDAIRVPYDEETIARSNRNPGEKSSMGKKGKDRLNPLGKIPESWWRIPMLQGNSTERLGYSTQKPEALLERIIK
;
A
#
# COMPACT_ATOMS: atom_id res chain seq x y z
N TYR A 1 40.56 -1.43 -1.56
CA TYR A 1 39.15 -1.04 -1.63
C TYR A 1 38.37 -2.18 -2.28
N ILE A 2 37.61 -2.95 -1.48
CA ILE A 2 36.69 -3.95 -2.01
C ILE A 2 35.41 -3.20 -2.39
N ILE A 3 35.27 -2.88 -3.70
CA ILE A 3 33.99 -2.40 -4.22
C ILE A 3 33.10 -3.64 -4.34
N ILE A 4 32.24 -3.85 -3.37
CA ILE A 4 31.21 -4.89 -3.46
C ILE A 4 30.17 -4.40 -4.47
N TYR A 5 30.30 -4.86 -5.70
CA TYR A 5 29.29 -4.66 -6.74
C TYR A 5 28.05 -5.49 -6.38
N SER A 6 27.11 -4.89 -5.67
CA SER A 6 25.82 -5.50 -5.40
C SER A 6 24.83 -5.00 -6.46
N PRO A 7 24.11 -5.89 -7.19
CA PRO A 7 23.01 -5.49 -8.07
C PRO A 7 21.97 -4.60 -7.36
N MET A 8 21.77 -4.82 -6.08
CA MET A 8 20.89 -3.99 -5.25
C MET A 8 21.42 -2.55 -5.17
N MET A 9 22.71 -2.35 -4.96
CA MET A 9 23.29 -1.00 -4.90
C MET A 9 23.12 -0.24 -6.21
N ALA A 10 23.36 -0.89 -7.35
CA ALA A 10 23.15 -0.29 -8.67
C ALA A 10 21.68 0.11 -8.86
N TYR A 11 20.75 -0.77 -8.48
CA TYR A 11 19.33 -0.49 -8.50
C TYR A 11 18.96 0.72 -7.62
N LEU A 12 19.46 0.78 -6.38
CA LEU A 12 19.16 1.87 -5.46
C LEU A 12 19.71 3.23 -5.95
N VAL A 13 20.90 3.25 -6.57
CA VAL A 13 21.46 4.47 -7.17
C VAL A 13 20.53 5.00 -8.27
N ILE A 14 20.09 4.14 -9.19
CA ILE A 14 19.16 4.52 -10.26
C ILE A 14 17.82 4.99 -9.68
N MET A 15 17.29 4.28 -8.70
CA MET A 15 16.01 4.64 -8.06
C MET A 15 16.11 5.96 -7.31
N THR A 16 17.23 6.23 -6.63
CA THR A 16 17.46 7.50 -5.93
C THR A 16 17.36 8.68 -6.88
N ALA A 17 18.05 8.64 -8.03
CA ALA A 17 17.99 9.71 -9.03
C ALA A 17 16.57 9.93 -9.56
N ARG A 18 15.83 8.84 -9.82
CA ARG A 18 14.43 8.90 -10.26
C ARG A 18 13.52 9.50 -9.18
N LEU A 19 13.66 9.07 -7.93
CA LEU A 19 12.84 9.56 -6.81
C LEU A 19 13.06 11.05 -6.55
N ILE A 20 14.31 11.55 -6.67
CA ILE A 20 14.60 12.98 -6.59
C ILE A 20 13.86 13.74 -7.70
N SER A 21 13.91 13.24 -8.93
CA SER A 21 13.22 13.85 -10.06
C SER A 21 11.70 13.81 -9.92
N LEU A 22 11.14 12.69 -9.45
CA LEU A 22 9.71 12.55 -9.17
C LEU A 22 9.24 13.53 -8.10
N ARG A 23 9.97 13.69 -7.00
CA ARG A 23 9.66 14.68 -5.98
C ARG A 23 9.63 16.10 -6.53
N ARG A 24 10.53 16.42 -7.45
CA ARG A 24 10.62 17.75 -8.08
C ARG A 24 9.37 18.09 -8.88
N VAL A 25 8.83 17.13 -9.65
CA VAL A 25 7.65 17.35 -10.52
C VAL A 25 6.32 17.21 -9.78
N LEU A 26 6.28 16.60 -8.60
CA LEU A 26 5.07 16.53 -7.79
C LEU A 26 4.61 17.92 -7.36
N LYS A 27 3.28 18.13 -7.39
CA LYS A 27 2.63 19.29 -6.76
C LYS A 27 2.86 19.27 -5.24
N GLU A 28 2.75 20.43 -4.59
CA GLU A 28 2.87 20.51 -3.12
C GLU A 28 1.81 19.68 -2.38
N THR A 29 0.65 19.47 -3.00
CA THR A 29 -0.43 18.59 -2.51
C THR A 29 -0.31 17.14 -3.01
N GLY A 30 0.73 16.83 -3.79
CA GLY A 30 0.89 15.56 -4.47
C GLY A 30 1.34 14.43 -3.56
N SER A 31 0.96 13.22 -3.96
CA SER A 31 1.31 11.97 -3.30
C SER A 31 2.11 11.07 -4.24
N ILE A 32 2.92 10.20 -3.67
CA ILE A 32 3.64 9.16 -4.40
C ILE A 32 3.40 7.80 -3.74
N TYR A 33 3.12 6.81 -4.57
CA TYR A 33 2.98 5.41 -4.20
C TYR A 33 4.08 4.64 -4.90
N LEU A 34 5.09 4.21 -4.16
CA LEU A 34 6.21 3.44 -4.68
C LEU A 34 5.97 1.96 -4.43
N HIS A 35 5.65 1.22 -5.49
CA HIS A 35 5.55 -0.23 -5.44
C HIS A 35 6.94 -0.87 -5.55
N CYS A 36 7.23 -1.81 -4.68
CA CYS A 36 8.46 -2.59 -4.67
C CYS A 36 8.26 -3.96 -4.04
N ASP A 37 9.15 -4.89 -4.33
CA ASP A 37 9.18 -6.17 -3.65
C ASP A 37 9.77 -6.06 -2.23
N PRO A 38 9.53 -7.05 -1.35
CA PRO A 38 10.07 -7.05 0.01
C PRO A 38 11.61 -7.06 0.08
N THR A 39 12.31 -7.44 -0.99
CA THR A 39 13.78 -7.45 -1.02
C THR A 39 14.34 -6.03 -1.05
N ALA A 40 13.67 -5.12 -1.75
CA ALA A 40 14.10 -3.74 -1.93
C ALA A 40 13.40 -2.75 -0.98
N SER A 41 12.23 -3.11 -0.41
CA SER A 41 11.34 -2.17 0.31
C SER A 41 12.04 -1.42 1.44
N HIS A 42 12.81 -2.12 2.28
CA HIS A 42 13.48 -1.52 3.43
C HIS A 42 14.53 -0.47 3.02
N TYR A 43 15.29 -0.77 1.97
CA TYR A 43 16.29 0.17 1.43
C TYR A 43 15.63 1.38 0.79
N LEU A 44 14.58 1.15 0.00
CA LEU A 44 13.81 2.22 -0.64
C LEU A 44 13.10 3.09 0.39
N LYS A 45 12.60 2.52 1.50
CA LYS A 45 12.01 3.27 2.61
C LYS A 45 13.01 4.28 3.18
N MET A 46 14.24 3.87 3.45
CA MET A 46 15.29 4.76 3.95
C MET A 46 15.60 5.89 2.95
N ILE A 47 15.72 5.57 1.67
CA ILE A 47 15.96 6.57 0.61
C ILE A 47 14.78 7.55 0.52
N MET A 48 13.56 7.07 0.58
CA MET A 48 12.37 7.91 0.55
C MET A 48 12.27 8.82 1.78
N ASP A 49 12.67 8.34 2.96
CA ASP A 49 12.73 9.18 4.17
C ASP A 49 13.70 10.36 3.98
N VAL A 50 14.86 10.13 3.35
CA VAL A 50 15.83 11.19 3.06
C VAL A 50 15.27 12.17 2.01
N ILE A 51 14.64 11.66 0.96
CA ILE A 51 14.20 12.49 -0.18
C ILE A 51 12.91 13.24 0.16
N PHE A 52 11.90 12.58 0.70
CA PHE A 52 10.57 13.13 0.96
C PHE A 52 10.42 13.69 2.38
N GLY A 53 11.26 13.23 3.31
CA GLY A 53 11.16 13.50 4.74
C GLY A 53 10.32 12.44 5.47
N GLN A 54 10.82 11.94 6.59
CA GLN A 54 10.14 10.91 7.40
C GLN A 54 8.74 11.36 7.85
N GLN A 55 8.56 12.65 8.15
CA GLN A 55 7.27 13.24 8.54
C GLN A 55 6.21 13.20 7.44
N ASN A 56 6.61 12.99 6.19
CA ASN A 56 5.73 12.88 5.03
C ASN A 56 5.41 11.43 4.66
N PHE A 57 5.95 10.46 5.40
CA PHE A 57 5.53 9.07 5.32
C PHE A 57 4.10 8.94 5.84
N ARG A 58 3.22 8.34 5.04
CA ARG A 58 1.80 8.17 5.40
C ARG A 58 1.49 6.75 5.79
N ASN A 59 1.94 5.78 5.00
CA ASN A 59 1.72 4.37 5.31
C ASN A 59 2.61 3.45 4.46
N GLU A 60 2.76 2.24 4.94
CA GLU A 60 3.18 1.07 4.18
C GLU A 60 1.94 0.23 3.90
N LEU A 61 1.64 0.03 2.61
CA LEU A 61 0.53 -0.78 2.16
C LEU A 61 1.07 -2.11 1.67
N ILE A 62 0.44 -3.20 2.06
CA ILE A 62 0.83 -4.54 1.69
C ILE A 62 -0.14 -5.09 0.66
N TRP A 63 0.32 -5.26 -0.57
CA TRP A 63 -0.46 -5.91 -1.60
C TRP A 63 -0.26 -7.42 -1.53
N CYS A 64 -1.26 -8.14 -1.01
CA CYS A 64 -1.26 -9.58 -0.86
C CYS A 64 -1.93 -10.25 -2.06
N TYR A 65 -1.32 -11.35 -2.54
CA TYR A 65 -1.85 -12.13 -3.65
C TYR A 65 -1.58 -13.62 -3.44
N THR A 66 -2.34 -14.46 -4.13
CA THR A 66 -2.12 -15.90 -4.13
C THR A 66 -1.21 -16.26 -5.30
N ARG A 67 -0.16 -17.02 -5.03
CA ARG A 67 0.75 -17.56 -6.04
C ARG A 67 1.02 -19.03 -5.74
N PRO A 68 0.88 -19.93 -6.70
CA PRO A 68 1.31 -21.31 -6.55
C PRO A 68 2.83 -21.34 -6.32
N SER A 69 3.23 -21.67 -5.10
CA SER A 69 4.64 -21.76 -4.72
C SER A 69 4.75 -22.57 -3.45
N SER A 70 5.63 -23.56 -3.44
CA SER A 70 5.86 -24.42 -2.27
C SER A 70 7.36 -24.52 -1.99
N PRO A 71 8.00 -23.45 -1.51
CA PRO A 71 9.43 -23.49 -1.20
C PRO A 71 9.68 -24.40 0.01
N LEU A 72 10.78 -25.17 -0.04
CA LEU A 72 11.09 -26.20 0.97
C LEU A 72 11.63 -25.62 2.28
N ARG A 73 12.22 -24.42 2.30
CA ARG A 73 12.98 -23.87 3.43
C ARG A 73 12.56 -22.48 3.90
N GLN A 74 11.46 -21.96 3.36
CA GLN A 74 10.96 -20.61 3.72
C GLN A 74 9.47 -20.52 3.44
N PHE A 75 8.82 -19.49 3.95
CA PHE A 75 7.45 -19.17 3.53
C PHE A 75 7.43 -18.62 2.09
N PRO A 76 6.36 -18.88 1.32
CA PRO A 76 6.21 -18.32 -0.01
C PRO A 76 6.11 -16.78 0.06
N ARG A 77 6.74 -16.12 -0.89
CA ARG A 77 6.62 -14.66 -1.04
C ARG A 77 5.35 -14.35 -1.82
N THR A 78 4.33 -13.90 -1.13
CA THR A 78 2.98 -13.69 -1.66
C THR A 78 2.47 -12.28 -1.42
N HIS A 79 3.39 -11.34 -1.27
CA HIS A 79 3.05 -9.92 -1.15
C HIS A 79 4.13 -9.03 -1.75
N ASP A 80 3.73 -7.84 -2.13
CA ASP A 80 4.59 -6.72 -2.44
C ASP A 80 4.25 -5.53 -1.52
N VAL A 81 5.15 -4.58 -1.46
CA VAL A 81 5.06 -3.40 -0.61
C VAL A 81 4.79 -2.17 -1.46
N ILE A 82 3.92 -1.29 -0.97
CA ILE A 82 3.68 0.02 -1.57
C ILE A 82 3.94 1.08 -0.49
N LEU A 83 4.99 1.87 -0.69
CA LEU A 83 5.33 2.96 0.21
C LEU A 83 4.57 4.22 -0.20
N PHE A 84 3.73 4.72 0.71
CA PHE A 84 2.91 5.90 0.49
C PHE A 84 3.52 7.12 1.19
N TYR A 85 3.89 8.12 0.39
CA TYR A 85 4.39 9.42 0.85
C TYR A 85 3.61 10.56 0.21
N THR A 86 3.63 11.70 0.89
CA THR A 86 3.17 12.98 0.34
C THR A 86 4.37 13.91 0.15
N LYS A 87 4.25 14.89 -0.75
CA LYS A 87 5.33 15.88 -0.90
C LYS A 87 5.43 16.79 0.30
N THR A 88 4.27 17.19 0.86
CA THR A 88 4.14 18.02 2.05
C THR A 88 2.97 17.51 2.91
N ASN A 89 2.70 18.20 4.02
CA ASN A 89 1.53 17.93 4.85
C ASN A 89 0.20 18.47 4.26
N ARG A 90 0.24 19.20 3.14
CA ARG A 90 -0.92 19.76 2.44
C ARG A 90 -1.49 18.76 1.43
N THR A 91 -1.80 17.56 1.88
CA THR A 91 -2.31 16.51 0.98
C THR A 91 -3.84 16.42 1.03
N SER A 92 -4.43 16.05 -0.10
CA SER A 92 -5.84 15.66 -0.17
C SER A 92 -5.94 14.14 -0.07
N PHE A 93 -6.81 13.66 0.79
CA PHE A 93 -7.10 12.24 0.93
C PHE A 93 -8.62 12.03 1.02
N TYR A 94 -9.18 11.45 -0.02
CA TYR A 94 -10.63 11.29 -0.17
C TYR A 94 -11.10 9.99 0.48
N ARG A 95 -11.01 9.92 1.81
CA ARG A 95 -11.28 8.71 2.63
C ARG A 95 -12.64 8.04 2.34
N ASP A 96 -13.65 8.81 1.96
CA ASP A 96 -14.97 8.23 1.72
C ASP A 96 -15.08 7.55 0.35
N ALA A 97 -14.25 7.94 -0.63
CA ALA A 97 -14.18 7.30 -1.93
C ALA A 97 -13.56 5.90 -1.90
N ILE A 98 -12.70 5.62 -0.89
CA ILE A 98 -12.01 4.34 -0.75
C ILE A 98 -12.71 3.36 0.19
N ARG A 99 -13.87 3.73 0.78
CA ARG A 99 -14.58 2.85 1.72
C ARG A 99 -14.98 1.53 1.07
N VAL A 100 -14.96 0.50 1.89
CA VAL A 100 -15.38 -0.86 1.53
C VAL A 100 -16.50 -1.32 2.45
N PRO A 101 -17.35 -2.25 2.03
CA PRO A 101 -18.37 -2.84 2.91
C PRO A 101 -17.74 -3.42 4.19
N TYR A 102 -18.49 -3.41 5.27
CA TYR A 102 -18.11 -4.14 6.47
C TYR A 102 -18.23 -5.65 6.23
N ASP A 103 -17.37 -6.42 6.88
CA ASP A 103 -17.50 -7.86 6.94
C ASP A 103 -18.71 -8.26 7.81
N GLU A 104 -19.24 -9.46 7.55
CA GLU A 104 -20.43 -9.99 8.22
C GLU A 104 -20.24 -10.09 9.75
N GLU A 105 -19.02 -10.41 10.20
CA GLU A 105 -18.69 -10.51 11.61
C GLU A 105 -18.80 -9.16 12.32
N THR A 106 -18.30 -8.10 11.68
CA THR A 106 -18.40 -6.73 12.21
C THR A 106 -19.85 -6.27 12.29
N ILE A 107 -20.66 -6.56 11.25
CA ILE A 107 -22.09 -6.27 11.23
C ILE A 107 -22.81 -7.05 12.37
N ALA A 108 -22.54 -8.35 12.47
CA ALA A 108 -23.15 -9.19 13.50
C ALA A 108 -22.76 -8.76 14.93
N ARG A 109 -21.53 -8.30 15.13
CA ARG A 109 -21.05 -7.77 16.41
C ARG A 109 -21.75 -6.46 16.76
N SER A 110 -21.89 -5.56 15.82
CA SER A 110 -22.59 -4.29 16.01
C SER A 110 -24.07 -4.50 16.36
N ASN A 111 -24.71 -5.52 15.80
CA ASN A 111 -26.11 -5.86 16.06
C ASN A 111 -26.32 -6.57 17.41
N ARG A 112 -25.31 -7.33 17.90
CA ARG A 112 -25.40 -8.05 19.18
C ARG A 112 -25.31 -7.13 20.40
N ASN A 113 -24.55 -6.05 20.30
CA ASN A 113 -24.25 -5.15 21.41
C ASN A 113 -24.68 -3.70 21.12
N PRO A 114 -25.97 -3.43 20.84
CA PRO A 114 -26.42 -2.08 20.59
C PRO A 114 -26.42 -1.29 21.92
N GLY A 115 -25.28 -0.69 22.28
CA GLY A 115 -25.19 0.18 23.47
C GLY A 115 -24.16 -0.24 24.52
N GLU A 116 -23.39 -1.34 24.33
CA GLU A 116 -22.25 -1.64 25.18
C GLU A 116 -21.13 -0.63 24.95
N LYS A 117 -20.48 -0.24 26.07
CA LYS A 117 -19.33 0.65 26.03
C LYS A 117 -18.19 -0.04 25.27
N SER A 118 -17.66 0.60 24.26
CA SER A 118 -16.33 0.24 23.73
C SER A 118 -15.34 0.17 24.89
N SER A 119 -14.43 -0.79 24.87
CA SER A 119 -13.32 -0.94 25.85
C SER A 119 -12.48 0.34 26.01
N MET A 120 -12.64 1.33 25.15
CA MET A 120 -12.02 2.66 25.22
C MET A 120 -12.88 3.72 25.92
N GLY A 121 -13.96 3.37 26.62
CA GLY A 121 -14.70 4.28 27.51
C GLY A 121 -15.55 5.36 26.83
N LYS A 122 -15.67 5.41 25.52
CA LYS A 122 -16.53 6.37 24.82
C LYS A 122 -17.98 5.85 24.81
N LYS A 123 -18.88 6.57 25.49
CA LYS A 123 -20.32 6.44 25.32
C LYS A 123 -20.69 6.96 23.92
N GLY A 124 -20.97 6.08 23.00
CA GLY A 124 -21.50 6.40 21.69
C GLY A 124 -22.10 5.13 21.09
N LYS A 125 -23.28 5.24 20.53
CA LYS A 125 -23.77 4.24 19.58
C LYS A 125 -22.74 4.22 18.47
N ASP A 126 -21.85 3.23 18.44
CA ASP A 126 -20.97 2.96 17.30
C ASP A 126 -21.87 2.49 16.14
N ARG A 127 -22.63 3.45 15.57
CA ARG A 127 -23.33 3.22 14.32
C ARG A 127 -22.27 3.05 13.26
N LEU A 128 -22.26 1.87 12.68
CA LEU A 128 -21.42 1.61 11.50
C LEU A 128 -21.69 2.72 10.48
N ASN A 129 -20.62 3.23 9.89
CA ASN A 129 -20.77 4.25 8.85
C ASN A 129 -21.53 3.63 7.67
N PRO A 130 -22.64 4.24 7.18
CA PRO A 130 -23.41 3.67 6.07
C PRO A 130 -22.60 3.53 4.76
N LEU A 131 -21.53 4.30 4.60
CA LEU A 131 -20.62 4.20 3.46
C LEU A 131 -19.60 3.06 3.60
N GLY A 132 -19.60 2.33 4.72
CA GLY A 132 -18.65 1.27 4.99
C GLY A 132 -17.41 1.71 5.80
N LYS A 133 -16.44 0.81 5.93
CA LYS A 133 -15.18 1.04 6.67
C LYS A 133 -14.08 1.54 5.75
N ILE A 134 -13.10 2.24 6.32
CA ILE A 134 -11.83 2.48 5.63
C ILE A 134 -11.10 1.13 5.50
N PRO A 135 -10.57 0.77 4.32
CA PRO A 135 -9.87 -0.49 4.16
C PRO A 135 -8.60 -0.53 5.01
N GLU A 136 -8.20 -1.71 5.37
CA GLU A 136 -6.94 -2.00 6.04
C GLU A 136 -5.74 -1.61 5.15
N SER A 137 -4.55 -1.54 5.75
CA SER A 137 -3.30 -1.30 5.02
C SER A 137 -2.76 -2.54 4.29
N TRP A 138 -3.45 -3.65 4.34
CA TRP A 138 -3.15 -4.85 3.55
C TRP A 138 -4.32 -5.14 2.60
N TRP A 139 -3.99 -5.33 1.32
CA TRP A 139 -4.98 -5.46 0.25
C TRP A 139 -4.85 -6.80 -0.45
N ARG A 140 -5.87 -7.61 -0.36
CA ARG A 140 -5.92 -8.88 -1.10
C ARG A 140 -6.51 -8.64 -2.49
N ILE A 141 -5.62 -8.40 -3.45
CA ILE A 141 -5.97 -8.19 -4.86
C ILE A 141 -5.24 -9.26 -5.68
N PRO A 142 -5.94 -10.05 -6.50
CA PRO A 142 -5.29 -11.07 -7.33
C PRO A 142 -4.22 -10.47 -8.25
N MET A 143 -3.15 -11.23 -8.49
CA MET A 143 -2.19 -10.90 -9.54
C MET A 143 -2.83 -11.05 -10.92
N LEU A 144 -2.30 -10.30 -11.87
CA LEU A 144 -2.68 -10.44 -13.27
C LEU A 144 -2.30 -11.83 -13.79
N GLN A 145 -3.29 -12.67 -14.09
CA GLN A 145 -3.09 -14.00 -14.60
C GLN A 145 -2.63 -13.98 -16.07
N GLY A 146 -1.92 -15.03 -16.51
CA GLY A 146 -1.41 -15.12 -17.87
C GLY A 146 -2.49 -15.09 -18.96
N ASN A 147 -3.69 -15.56 -18.61
CA ASN A 147 -4.88 -15.64 -19.48
C ASN A 147 -5.90 -14.51 -19.22
N SER A 148 -5.56 -13.51 -18.43
CA SER A 148 -6.46 -12.37 -18.15
C SER A 148 -6.68 -11.53 -19.40
N THR A 149 -7.93 -11.14 -19.66
CA THR A 149 -8.29 -10.22 -20.73
C THR A 149 -7.73 -8.80 -20.53
N GLU A 150 -7.42 -8.44 -19.30
CA GLU A 150 -6.79 -7.19 -18.91
C GLU A 150 -5.32 -7.10 -19.36
N ARG A 151 -4.71 -8.23 -19.73
CA ARG A 151 -3.28 -8.31 -20.02
C ARG A 151 -2.93 -7.70 -21.37
N LEU A 152 -2.09 -6.67 -21.34
CA LEU A 152 -1.61 -5.94 -22.53
C LEU A 152 -0.24 -6.43 -23.05
N GLY A 153 0.31 -7.52 -22.48
CA GLY A 153 1.64 -8.02 -22.84
C GLY A 153 2.83 -7.28 -22.21
N TYR A 154 2.57 -6.28 -21.37
CA TYR A 154 3.62 -5.57 -20.64
C TYR A 154 4.06 -6.37 -19.40
N SER A 155 5.35 -6.73 -19.33
CA SER A 155 5.87 -7.69 -18.33
C SER A 155 5.67 -7.27 -16.87
N THR A 156 5.64 -5.97 -16.60
CA THR A 156 5.49 -5.41 -15.24
C THR A 156 4.12 -4.78 -14.99
N GLN A 157 3.13 -5.08 -15.85
CA GLN A 157 1.77 -4.61 -15.69
C GLN A 157 1.19 -4.98 -14.32
N LYS A 158 0.50 -4.05 -13.70
CA LYS A 158 -0.23 -4.25 -12.45
C LYS A 158 -1.73 -4.41 -12.73
N PRO A 159 -2.46 -5.12 -11.85
CA PRO A 159 -3.92 -5.23 -11.95
C PRO A 159 -4.58 -3.84 -11.90
N GLU A 160 -5.58 -3.63 -12.74
CA GLU A 160 -6.38 -2.39 -12.77
C GLU A 160 -7.01 -2.11 -11.40
N ALA A 161 -7.52 -3.15 -10.73
CA ALA A 161 -8.10 -3.05 -9.39
C ALA A 161 -7.11 -2.49 -8.33
N LEU A 162 -5.79 -2.72 -8.49
CA LEU A 162 -4.77 -2.13 -7.63
C LEU A 162 -4.63 -0.63 -7.89
N LEU A 163 -4.60 -0.24 -9.17
CA LEU A 163 -4.48 1.15 -9.58
C LEU A 163 -5.73 1.96 -9.21
N GLU A 164 -6.92 1.40 -9.43
CA GLU A 164 -8.18 2.02 -9.01
C GLU A 164 -8.21 2.35 -7.52
N ARG A 165 -7.73 1.42 -6.67
CA ARG A 165 -7.69 1.63 -5.22
C ARG A 165 -6.77 2.77 -4.80
N ILE A 166 -5.71 3.01 -5.57
CA ILE A 166 -4.74 4.09 -5.32
C ILE A 166 -5.27 5.44 -5.81
N ILE A 167 -6.01 5.45 -6.93
CA ILE A 167 -6.44 6.67 -7.62
C ILE A 167 -7.73 7.26 -7.02
N LYS A 168 -8.58 6.41 -6.45
CA LYS A 168 -9.81 6.83 -5.74
C LYS A 168 -9.48 7.56 -4.44
#